data_9de7ea5a4d066ee117e8ee1bf74f7963
#
_entry.id   9de7ea5a4d066ee117e8ee1bf74f7963
#
_cell.length_a   1.000
_cell.length_b   1.000
_cell.length_c   1.000
_cell.angle_alpha   90.00
_cell.angle_beta   90.00
_cell.angle_gamma   90.00
#
_symmetry.space_group_name_H-M   'P 1'
#
loop_
_entity.id
_entity.type
_entity.pdbx_description
1 polymer ?
#
loop_
_entity_poly.entity_id
_entity_poly.type
_entity_poly.pdbx_seq_one_letter_code
_entity_poly.pdbx_strand_id
1 'polypeptide(L)'
;MLSEEKRIKTKAQLKEYLDVELEPYRMHGRQYIAYIFQISERAILRRHILLLRKTEYHLNAGHKLIGELYYARLMKFQLKYSIHIPINCFGKGLRVMHVGPCTMNGEITVGENCRVNMYASVVWSDGKNDGVPTLGDNVTLGLGSIVQGNVTLADNITVGSGALVNKSFLEPGITIAGVPARKVGERRTEI
;
A
#
# COMPACT_ATOMS: atom_id res chain seq x y z
N MET A 1 11.17 4.97 0.88
CA MET A 1 10.36 5.53 1.98
C MET A 1 9.97 6.97 1.67
N LEU A 2 8.77 7.41 2.03
CA LEU A 2 8.31 8.78 1.77
C LEU A 2 9.24 9.84 2.36
N SER A 3 9.42 10.94 1.64
CA SER A 3 10.14 12.11 2.17
C SER A 3 9.47 12.66 3.43
N GLU A 4 10.25 13.33 4.27
CA GLU A 4 9.76 13.91 5.54
C GLU A 4 8.52 14.80 5.38
N GLU A 5 8.41 15.52 4.26
CA GLU A 5 7.30 16.43 3.96
C GLU A 5 5.98 15.69 3.65
N LYS A 6 6.07 14.47 3.10
CA LYS A 6 4.92 13.65 2.74
C LYS A 6 4.44 12.75 3.89
N ARG A 7 5.11 12.76 5.05
CA ARG A 7 4.72 11.97 6.21
C ARG A 7 3.63 12.63 7.04
N ILE A 8 2.76 11.83 7.62
CA ILE A 8 1.69 12.31 8.50
C ILE A 8 2.29 12.78 9.84
N LYS A 9 2.27 14.09 10.12
CA LYS A 9 2.81 14.69 11.34
C LYS A 9 1.75 15.41 12.18
N THR A 10 0.60 15.72 11.60
CA THR A 10 -0.46 16.48 12.27
C THR A 10 -1.79 15.74 12.29
N LYS A 11 -2.66 16.08 13.26
CA LYS A 11 -4.04 15.52 13.31
C LYS A 11 -4.85 15.87 12.06
N ALA A 12 -4.60 17.04 11.45
CA ALA A 12 -5.27 17.45 10.22
C ALA A 12 -4.90 16.52 9.05
N GLN A 13 -3.58 16.28 8.86
CA GLN A 13 -3.11 15.32 7.86
C GLN A 13 -3.65 13.90 8.11
N LEU A 14 -3.61 13.43 9.37
CA LEU A 14 -4.18 12.13 9.70
C LEU A 14 -5.65 12.04 9.32
N LYS A 15 -6.43 13.08 9.63
CA LYS A 15 -7.85 13.13 9.26
C LYS A 15 -8.04 13.08 7.74
N GLU A 16 -7.28 13.89 7.01
CA GLU A 16 -7.32 13.92 5.54
C GLU A 16 -7.06 12.54 4.90
N TYR A 17 -6.02 11.84 5.36
CA TYR A 17 -5.71 10.48 4.90
C TYR A 17 -6.86 9.51 5.20
N LEU A 18 -7.37 9.54 6.44
CA LEU A 18 -8.42 8.62 6.87
C LEU A 18 -9.77 8.90 6.19
N ASP A 19 -10.11 10.15 5.89
CA ASP A 19 -11.35 10.49 5.20
C ASP A 19 -11.39 9.86 3.80
N VAL A 20 -10.26 9.83 3.09
CA VAL A 20 -10.13 9.21 1.76
C VAL A 20 -10.04 7.68 1.86
N GLU A 21 -9.15 7.18 2.70
CA GLU A 21 -8.80 5.75 2.73
C GLU A 21 -9.86 4.88 3.39
N LEU A 22 -10.67 5.42 4.30
CA LEU A 22 -11.73 4.65 4.96
C LEU A 22 -13.06 4.68 4.22
N GLU A 23 -13.18 5.52 3.20
CA GLU A 23 -14.41 5.63 2.40
C GLU A 23 -14.81 4.26 1.76
N PRO A 24 -13.90 3.52 1.08
CA PRO A 24 -14.23 2.20 0.51
C PRO A 24 -14.63 1.15 1.55
N TYR A 25 -14.23 1.36 2.80
CA TYR A 25 -14.51 0.47 3.93
C TYR A 25 -15.57 1.05 4.87
N ARG A 26 -16.41 2.00 4.39
CA ARG A 26 -17.49 2.59 5.19
C ARG A 26 -18.45 1.50 5.65
N MET A 27 -18.86 1.60 6.91
CA MET A 27 -19.71 0.61 7.57
C MET A 27 -20.98 1.27 8.08
N HIS A 28 -22.09 0.55 8.05
CA HIS A 28 -23.40 1.03 8.50
C HIS A 28 -24.09 0.00 9.40
N GLY A 29 -24.81 0.48 10.41
CA GLY A 29 -25.66 -0.35 11.27
C GLY A 29 -24.95 -1.56 11.86
N ARG A 30 -25.51 -2.76 11.65
CA ARG A 30 -24.97 -4.02 12.20
C ARG A 30 -23.54 -4.37 11.75
N GLN A 31 -23.02 -3.73 10.71
CA GLN A 31 -21.65 -3.95 10.26
C GLN A 31 -20.61 -3.51 11.31
N TYR A 32 -20.96 -2.61 12.23
CA TYR A 32 -20.07 -2.26 13.35
C TYR A 32 -19.84 -3.43 14.32
N ILE A 33 -20.78 -4.37 14.45
CA ILE A 33 -20.57 -5.62 15.20
C ILE A 33 -19.48 -6.44 14.54
N ALA A 34 -19.55 -6.57 13.20
CA ALA A 34 -18.49 -7.24 12.42
C ALA A 34 -17.11 -6.57 12.59
N TYR A 35 -17.07 -5.24 12.76
CA TYR A 35 -15.84 -4.51 13.03
C TYR A 35 -15.24 -4.86 14.39
N ILE A 36 -16.05 -4.92 15.43
CA ILE A 36 -15.59 -5.27 16.81
C ILE A 36 -14.97 -6.67 16.82
N PHE A 37 -15.65 -7.64 16.21
CA PHE A 37 -15.23 -9.04 16.18
C PHE A 37 -14.29 -9.39 15.00
N GLN A 38 -14.04 -8.46 14.08
CA GLN A 38 -13.21 -8.67 12.88
C GLN A 38 -13.64 -9.90 12.05
N ILE A 39 -14.94 -10.07 11.86
CA ILE A 39 -15.53 -11.21 11.14
C ILE A 39 -15.89 -10.89 9.67
N SER A 40 -15.51 -9.72 9.16
CA SER A 40 -15.66 -9.37 7.75
C SER A 40 -14.38 -8.76 7.19
N GLU A 41 -14.12 -9.04 5.92
CA GLU A 41 -12.97 -8.49 5.20
C GLU A 41 -12.90 -6.96 5.29
N ARG A 42 -14.02 -6.29 5.05
CA ARG A 42 -14.13 -4.82 5.17
C ARG A 42 -13.73 -4.32 6.56
N ALA A 43 -14.13 -5.02 7.62
CA ALA A 43 -13.77 -4.68 9.00
C ALA A 43 -12.26 -4.83 9.26
N ILE A 44 -11.67 -5.90 8.73
CA ILE A 44 -10.23 -6.17 8.83
C ILE A 44 -9.44 -5.11 8.10
N LEU A 45 -9.77 -4.83 6.83
CA LEU A 45 -9.07 -3.81 6.02
C LEU A 45 -9.19 -2.42 6.63
N ARG A 46 -10.39 -2.03 7.07
CA ARG A 46 -10.60 -0.77 7.79
C ARG A 46 -9.70 -0.65 9.02
N ARG A 47 -9.59 -1.71 9.82
CA ARG A 47 -8.76 -1.71 11.01
C ARG A 47 -7.28 -1.65 10.69
N HIS A 48 -6.85 -2.33 9.61
CA HIS A 48 -5.47 -2.26 9.13
C HIS A 48 -5.08 -0.81 8.80
N ILE A 49 -5.86 -0.13 7.96
CA ILE A 49 -5.61 1.28 7.58
C ILE A 49 -5.57 2.19 8.81
N LEU A 50 -6.54 2.04 9.74
CA LEU A 50 -6.54 2.82 10.98
C LEU A 50 -5.29 2.62 11.83
N LEU A 51 -4.82 1.38 11.98
CA LEU A 51 -3.59 1.07 12.72
C LEU A 51 -2.37 1.64 12.01
N LEU A 52 -2.26 1.45 10.69
CA LEU A 52 -1.14 1.95 9.87
C LEU A 52 -1.00 3.47 10.03
N ARG A 53 -2.06 4.22 9.70
CA ARG A 53 -1.99 5.69 9.69
C ARG A 53 -1.87 6.32 11.09
N LYS A 54 -2.48 5.72 12.11
CA LYS A 54 -2.25 6.16 13.50
C LYS A 54 -0.83 5.88 13.98
N THR A 55 -0.24 4.75 13.59
CA THR A 55 1.17 4.47 13.89
C THR A 55 2.07 5.52 13.27
N GLU A 56 1.91 5.78 11.97
CA GLU A 56 2.67 6.81 11.26
C GLU A 56 2.54 8.18 11.94
N TYR A 57 1.32 8.61 12.22
CA TYR A 57 1.07 9.88 12.89
C TYR A 57 1.79 9.99 14.23
N HIS A 58 1.61 9.02 15.11
CA HIS A 58 2.19 9.13 16.46
C HIS A 58 3.72 9.08 16.44
N LEU A 59 4.32 8.23 15.61
CA LEU A 59 5.78 8.15 15.48
C LEU A 59 6.35 9.42 14.86
N ASN A 60 5.76 9.91 13.75
CA ASN A 60 6.25 11.08 13.04
C ASN A 60 6.02 12.40 13.81
N ALA A 61 4.99 12.46 14.66
CA ALA A 61 4.71 13.59 15.54
C ALA A 61 5.51 13.57 16.87
N GLY A 62 6.38 12.56 17.06
CA GLY A 62 7.23 12.45 18.25
C GLY A 62 6.53 11.87 19.50
N HIS A 63 5.33 11.35 19.38
CA HIS A 63 4.60 10.69 20.49
C HIS A 63 5.11 9.25 20.70
N LYS A 64 6.37 9.10 21.09
CA LYS A 64 7.10 7.82 21.08
C LYS A 64 6.35 6.67 21.77
N LEU A 65 5.95 6.81 23.02
CA LEU A 65 5.29 5.72 23.77
C LEU A 65 3.98 5.26 23.12
N ILE A 66 3.16 6.22 22.67
CA ILE A 66 1.89 5.91 22.00
C ILE A 66 2.17 5.30 20.63
N GLY A 67 3.16 5.83 19.90
CA GLY A 67 3.59 5.34 18.61
C GLY A 67 4.04 3.89 18.66
N GLU A 68 4.90 3.54 19.61
CA GLU A 68 5.36 2.15 19.83
C GLU A 68 4.20 1.20 20.17
N LEU A 69 3.24 1.66 20.99
CA LEU A 69 2.05 0.86 21.31
C LEU A 69 1.20 0.58 20.05
N TYR A 70 0.99 1.61 19.19
CA TYR A 70 0.31 1.43 17.91
C TYR A 70 1.12 0.55 16.97
N TYR A 71 2.43 0.71 16.92
CA TYR A 71 3.32 -0.11 16.09
C TYR A 71 3.26 -1.59 16.47
N ALA A 72 3.35 -1.91 17.75
CA ALA A 72 3.21 -3.28 18.24
C ALA A 72 1.85 -3.91 17.88
N ARG A 73 0.76 -3.11 17.97
CA ARG A 73 -0.57 -3.55 17.53
C ARG A 73 -0.66 -3.75 16.03
N LEU A 74 -0.04 -2.86 15.24
CA LEU A 74 0.03 -2.97 13.78
C LEU A 74 0.78 -4.25 13.39
N MET A 75 1.96 -4.49 13.96
CA MET A 75 2.76 -5.69 13.68
C MET A 75 1.99 -6.98 14.00
N LYS A 76 1.39 -7.06 15.19
CA LYS A 76 0.56 -8.20 15.56
C LYS A 76 -0.60 -8.41 14.59
N PHE A 77 -1.21 -7.33 14.13
CA PHE A 77 -2.32 -7.37 13.18
C PHE A 77 -1.85 -7.83 11.78
N GLN A 78 -0.75 -7.29 11.29
CA GLN A 78 -0.15 -7.65 10.02
C GLN A 78 0.26 -9.12 9.99
N LEU A 79 0.89 -9.61 11.04
CA LEU A 79 1.25 -11.03 11.17
C LEU A 79 0.02 -11.93 11.15
N LYS A 80 -1.07 -11.54 11.84
CA LYS A 80 -2.31 -12.33 11.88
C LYS A 80 -2.95 -12.49 10.50
N TYR A 81 -2.92 -11.47 9.67
CA TYR A 81 -3.61 -11.44 8.37
C TYR A 81 -2.66 -11.51 7.17
N SER A 82 -1.36 -11.64 7.42
CA SER A 82 -0.30 -11.67 6.40
C SER A 82 -0.27 -10.43 5.49
N ILE A 83 -0.69 -9.27 5.99
CA ILE A 83 -0.68 -8.00 5.26
C ILE A 83 0.54 -7.20 5.70
N HIS A 84 1.66 -7.29 4.98
CA HIS A 84 2.90 -6.59 5.32
C HIS A 84 3.04 -5.29 4.52
N ILE A 85 2.49 -4.21 5.05
CA ILE A 85 2.61 -2.85 4.51
C ILE A 85 3.34 -1.98 5.55
N PRO A 86 4.60 -1.61 5.30
CA PRO A 86 5.40 -0.82 6.24
C PRO A 86 4.87 0.61 6.38
N ILE A 87 5.21 1.23 7.51
CA ILE A 87 4.91 2.64 7.77
C ILE A 87 5.72 3.56 6.84
N ASN A 88 5.18 4.74 6.53
CA ASN A 88 5.84 5.79 5.74
C ASN A 88 6.30 5.36 4.33
N CYS A 89 5.66 4.36 3.74
CA CYS A 89 5.98 3.89 2.38
C CYS A 89 4.95 4.33 1.34
N PHE A 90 3.69 4.49 1.71
CA PHE A 90 2.59 4.81 0.81
C PHE A 90 2.04 6.21 1.04
N GLY A 91 1.87 6.96 -0.04
CA GLY A 91 1.15 8.22 -0.05
C GLY A 91 -0.33 8.07 0.36
N LYS A 92 -1.06 9.19 0.34
CA LYS A 92 -2.50 9.24 0.64
C LYS A 92 -3.31 8.43 -0.36
N GLY A 93 -4.39 7.81 0.09
CA GLY A 93 -5.29 7.07 -0.79
C GLY A 93 -4.89 5.62 -1.01
N LEU A 94 -4.04 5.04 -0.15
CA LEU A 94 -3.74 3.60 -0.18
C LEU A 94 -5.03 2.77 -0.10
N ARG A 95 -5.20 1.86 -1.05
CA ARG A 95 -6.33 0.93 -1.10
C ARG A 95 -5.85 -0.50 -1.12
N VAL A 96 -6.07 -1.24 -0.03
CA VAL A 96 -5.88 -2.69 0.03
C VAL A 96 -7.18 -3.35 -0.40
N MET A 97 -7.12 -4.16 -1.47
CA MET A 97 -8.32 -4.66 -2.14
C MET A 97 -8.94 -5.85 -1.40
N HIS A 98 -8.10 -6.73 -0.86
CA HIS A 98 -8.52 -7.96 -0.19
C HIS A 98 -7.63 -8.29 1.00
N VAL A 99 -8.15 -9.06 1.96
CA VAL A 99 -7.38 -9.63 3.06
C VAL A 99 -6.60 -10.83 2.55
N GLY A 100 -5.30 -10.83 2.74
CA GLY A 100 -4.44 -11.93 2.34
C GLY A 100 -2.98 -11.50 2.20
N PRO A 101 -2.08 -12.44 1.93
CA PRO A 101 -0.67 -12.16 1.87
C PRO A 101 -0.33 -11.06 0.88
N CYS A 102 0.42 -10.08 1.33
CA CYS A 102 1.13 -9.11 0.49
C CYS A 102 2.39 -8.67 1.22
N THR A 103 3.45 -8.37 0.47
CA THR A 103 4.75 -8.06 1.09
C THR A 103 5.37 -6.84 0.44
N MET A 104 5.61 -5.82 1.25
CA MET A 104 6.25 -4.58 0.82
C MET A 104 7.53 -4.37 1.61
N ASN A 105 8.64 -4.06 0.92
CA ASN A 105 9.90 -3.69 1.57
C ASN A 105 9.76 -2.33 2.27
N GLY A 106 10.38 -2.16 3.44
CA GLY A 106 10.27 -0.95 4.25
C GLY A 106 10.94 0.30 3.68
N GLU A 107 11.75 0.16 2.63
CA GLU A 107 12.48 1.28 2.01
C GLU A 107 11.84 1.77 0.71
N ILE A 108 10.78 1.11 0.22
CA ILE A 108 10.09 1.52 -1.01
C ILE A 108 9.46 2.89 -0.86
N THR A 109 9.23 3.54 -1.99
CA THR A 109 8.40 4.75 -2.09
C THR A 109 7.26 4.48 -3.04
N VAL A 110 6.03 4.71 -2.58
CA VAL A 110 4.82 4.56 -3.38
C VAL A 110 4.01 5.85 -3.29
N GLY A 111 3.58 6.35 -4.42
CA GLY A 111 2.80 7.58 -4.54
C GLY A 111 1.38 7.48 -3.97
N GLU A 112 0.54 8.43 -4.35
CA GLU A 112 -0.85 8.52 -3.89
C GLU A 112 -1.80 7.59 -4.65
N ASN A 113 -2.95 7.27 -4.04
CA ASN A 113 -4.06 6.51 -4.63
C ASN A 113 -3.68 5.14 -5.20
N CYS A 114 -2.64 4.52 -4.65
CA CYS A 114 -2.19 3.22 -5.11
C CYS A 114 -3.06 2.09 -4.57
N ARG A 115 -3.25 1.04 -5.39
CA ARG A 115 -4.07 -0.13 -5.07
C ARG A 115 -3.20 -1.37 -4.96
N VAL A 116 -3.39 -2.14 -3.90
CA VAL A 116 -2.65 -3.37 -3.61
C VAL A 116 -3.61 -4.54 -3.55
N ASN A 117 -3.42 -5.53 -4.43
CA ASN A 117 -4.14 -6.79 -4.37
C ASN A 117 -3.38 -7.85 -3.56
N MET A 118 -4.06 -8.95 -3.23
CA MET A 118 -3.44 -10.12 -2.57
C MET A 118 -2.25 -10.64 -3.37
N TYR A 119 -1.28 -11.19 -2.65
CA TYR A 119 -0.05 -11.76 -3.18
C TYR A 119 0.83 -10.77 -3.95
N ALA A 120 0.47 -9.48 -4.00
CA ALA A 120 1.35 -8.47 -4.57
C ALA A 120 2.59 -8.30 -3.69
N SER A 121 3.76 -8.20 -4.33
CA SER A 121 5.03 -8.03 -3.65
C SER A 121 5.82 -6.89 -4.29
N VAL A 122 6.34 -5.98 -3.46
CA VAL A 122 7.25 -4.92 -3.87
C VAL A 122 8.49 -5.04 -3.02
N VAL A 123 9.56 -5.61 -3.58
CA VAL A 123 10.67 -6.11 -2.81
C VAL A 123 12.02 -5.67 -3.35
N TRP A 124 13.00 -5.69 -2.49
CA TRP A 124 14.38 -5.53 -2.88
C TRP A 124 14.84 -6.71 -3.74
N SER A 125 15.78 -6.47 -4.62
CA SER A 125 16.53 -7.49 -5.33
C SER A 125 18.01 -7.17 -5.24
N ASP A 126 18.81 -8.19 -5.03
CA ASP A 126 20.25 -8.15 -5.15
C ASP A 126 20.70 -8.49 -6.58
N GLY A 127 21.92 -8.16 -6.95
CA GLY A 127 22.48 -8.42 -8.27
C GLY A 127 22.43 -7.23 -9.23
N LYS A 128 22.14 -7.46 -10.52
CA LYS A 128 22.25 -6.40 -11.56
C LYS A 128 21.31 -5.23 -11.37
N ASN A 129 20.21 -5.42 -10.64
CA ASN A 129 19.19 -4.41 -10.37
C ASN A 129 19.02 -4.21 -8.86
N ASP A 130 20.16 -4.05 -8.18
CA ASP A 130 20.22 -3.90 -6.73
C ASP A 130 19.45 -2.67 -6.25
N GLY A 131 18.60 -2.86 -5.24
CA GLY A 131 17.83 -1.80 -4.63
C GLY A 131 16.34 -2.10 -4.47
N VAL A 132 15.58 -1.05 -4.22
CA VAL A 132 14.12 -1.11 -3.97
C VAL A 132 13.34 -0.30 -4.99
N PRO A 133 12.10 -0.73 -5.30
CA PRO A 133 11.24 -0.02 -6.23
C PRO A 133 10.78 1.36 -5.74
N THR A 134 10.57 2.24 -6.72
CA THR A 134 9.82 3.50 -6.57
C THR A 134 8.61 3.48 -7.51
N LEU A 135 7.42 3.69 -6.96
CA LEU A 135 6.17 3.70 -7.69
C LEU A 135 5.55 5.09 -7.61
N GLY A 136 5.07 5.58 -8.76
CA GLY A 136 4.34 6.85 -8.86
C GLY A 136 2.93 6.79 -8.30
N ASP A 137 2.13 7.79 -8.66
CA ASP A 137 0.74 7.92 -8.21
C ASP A 137 -0.20 7.00 -9.01
N ASN A 138 -1.31 6.63 -8.40
CA ASN A 138 -2.36 5.82 -9.03
C ASN A 138 -1.88 4.46 -9.57
N VAL A 139 -0.79 3.89 -9.07
CA VAL A 139 -0.32 2.57 -9.50
C VAL A 139 -1.23 1.48 -8.92
N THR A 140 -1.62 0.54 -9.78
CA THR A 140 -2.38 -0.65 -9.37
C THR A 140 -1.50 -1.88 -9.46
N LEU A 141 -1.29 -2.57 -8.33
CA LEU A 141 -0.61 -3.86 -8.27
C LEU A 141 -1.65 -4.98 -8.39
N GLY A 142 -1.62 -5.71 -9.50
CA GLY A 142 -2.51 -6.84 -9.74
C GLY A 142 -2.25 -8.01 -8.81
N LEU A 143 -3.19 -8.95 -8.77
CA LEU A 143 -3.09 -10.16 -7.95
C LEU A 143 -1.80 -10.94 -8.26
N GLY A 144 -0.99 -11.22 -7.24
CA GLY A 144 0.25 -11.98 -7.41
C GLY A 144 1.33 -11.28 -8.24
N SER A 145 1.22 -9.98 -8.49
CA SER A 145 2.27 -9.21 -9.18
C SER A 145 3.49 -9.03 -8.31
N ILE A 146 4.68 -9.04 -8.93
CA ILE A 146 5.95 -8.84 -8.26
C ILE A 146 6.67 -7.68 -8.92
N VAL A 147 7.04 -6.67 -8.12
CA VAL A 147 7.91 -5.56 -8.53
C VAL A 147 9.19 -5.66 -7.72
N GLN A 148 10.34 -5.87 -8.36
CA GLN A 148 11.58 -6.14 -7.64
C GLN A 148 12.77 -5.35 -8.19
N GLY A 149 13.66 -4.97 -7.26
CA GLY A 149 14.92 -4.29 -7.56
C GLY A 149 14.74 -2.78 -7.75
N ASN A 150 15.81 -2.11 -8.13
CA ASN A 150 15.84 -0.68 -8.37
C ASN A 150 15.09 -0.30 -9.65
N VAL A 151 13.77 -0.38 -9.61
CA VAL A 151 12.87 -0.04 -10.72
C VAL A 151 11.98 1.14 -10.38
N THR A 152 11.67 1.94 -11.39
CA THR A 152 10.72 3.05 -11.28
C THR A 152 9.50 2.75 -12.15
N LEU A 153 8.31 2.84 -11.56
CA LEU A 153 7.05 2.87 -12.27
C LEU A 153 6.50 4.30 -12.26
N ALA A 154 6.23 4.84 -13.46
CA ALA A 154 5.58 6.14 -13.60
C ALA A 154 4.13 6.11 -13.07
N ASP A 155 3.49 7.28 -13.05
CA ASP A 155 2.11 7.42 -12.61
C ASP A 155 1.12 6.65 -13.52
N ASN A 156 -0.01 6.30 -12.94
CA ASN A 156 -1.11 5.68 -13.67
C ASN A 156 -0.77 4.34 -14.34
N ILE A 157 0.18 3.56 -13.80
CA ILE A 157 0.50 2.23 -14.31
C ILE A 157 -0.39 1.16 -13.67
N THR A 158 -0.92 0.25 -14.49
CA THR A 158 -1.54 -0.98 -14.03
C THR A 158 -0.58 -2.16 -14.25
N VAL A 159 -0.17 -2.80 -13.18
CA VAL A 159 0.59 -4.06 -13.21
C VAL A 159 -0.42 -5.20 -13.24
N GLY A 160 -0.41 -5.98 -14.31
CA GLY A 160 -1.29 -7.13 -14.50
C GLY A 160 -1.06 -8.23 -13.46
N SER A 161 -2.07 -9.07 -13.23
CA SER A 161 -1.97 -10.21 -12.32
C SER A 161 -0.86 -11.17 -12.74
N GLY A 162 -0.07 -11.65 -11.76
CA GLY A 162 1.06 -12.56 -12.01
C GLY A 162 2.25 -11.96 -12.76
N ALA A 163 2.29 -10.66 -12.99
CA ALA A 163 3.39 -10.02 -13.71
C ALA A 163 4.65 -9.93 -12.85
N LEU A 164 5.82 -10.14 -13.46
CA LEU A 164 7.14 -9.91 -12.88
C LEU A 164 7.78 -8.66 -13.48
N VAL A 165 7.85 -7.59 -12.69
CA VAL A 165 8.44 -6.32 -13.06
C VAL A 165 9.85 -6.22 -12.49
N ASN A 166 10.85 -6.29 -13.37
CA ASN A 166 12.27 -6.22 -13.03
C ASN A 166 13.04 -5.17 -13.85
N LYS A 167 12.31 -4.26 -14.49
CA LYS A 167 12.84 -3.07 -15.18
C LYS A 167 11.88 -1.91 -15.03
N SER A 168 12.38 -0.69 -15.18
CA SER A 168 11.59 0.52 -15.09
C SER A 168 10.63 0.72 -16.27
N PHE A 169 9.47 1.34 -15.98
CA PHE A 169 8.50 1.79 -16.96
C PHE A 169 8.19 3.25 -16.65
N LEU A 170 8.73 4.15 -17.48
CA LEU A 170 8.66 5.61 -17.27
C LEU A 170 7.55 6.28 -18.09
N GLU A 171 6.85 5.53 -18.91
CA GLU A 171 5.66 5.98 -19.63
C GLU A 171 4.44 5.87 -18.72
N PRO A 172 3.77 6.99 -18.40
CA PRO A 172 2.57 6.94 -17.56
C PRO A 172 1.35 6.43 -18.32
N GLY A 173 0.35 5.97 -17.59
CA GLY A 173 -0.95 5.61 -18.17
C GLY A 173 -0.97 4.29 -18.93
N ILE A 174 -0.02 3.40 -18.70
CA ILE A 174 0.06 2.11 -19.40
C ILE A 174 -0.34 0.92 -18.51
N THR A 175 -0.66 -0.18 -19.16
CA THR A 175 -0.81 -1.50 -18.55
C THR A 175 0.40 -2.35 -18.94
N ILE A 176 1.02 -2.96 -17.92
CA ILE A 176 2.15 -3.87 -18.08
C ILE A 176 1.79 -5.25 -17.54
N ALA A 177 2.21 -6.31 -18.23
CA ALA A 177 1.93 -7.69 -17.81
C ALA A 177 2.98 -8.67 -18.32
N GLY A 178 2.98 -9.89 -17.81
CA GLY A 178 3.84 -10.99 -18.22
C GLY A 178 5.08 -11.20 -17.34
N VAL A 179 5.87 -12.24 -17.65
CA VAL A 179 7.09 -12.64 -16.96
C VAL A 179 8.22 -12.81 -17.98
N PRO A 180 9.13 -11.86 -18.13
CA PRO A 180 9.16 -10.52 -17.53
C PRO A 180 8.06 -9.59 -18.10
N ALA A 181 7.66 -8.60 -17.32
CA ALA A 181 6.61 -7.65 -17.71
C ALA A 181 6.99 -6.82 -18.94
N ARG A 182 5.98 -6.59 -19.79
CA ARG A 182 6.05 -5.73 -20.97
C ARG A 182 4.79 -4.87 -21.06
N LYS A 183 4.86 -3.73 -21.75
CA LYS A 183 3.66 -2.95 -22.09
C LYS A 183 2.72 -3.82 -22.94
N VAL A 184 1.47 -3.92 -22.53
CA VAL A 184 0.42 -4.68 -23.22
C VAL A 184 -0.71 -3.80 -23.72
N GLY A 185 -0.76 -2.55 -23.30
CA GLY A 185 -1.75 -1.56 -23.72
C GLY A 185 -1.76 -0.32 -22.85
N GLU A 186 -2.73 0.55 -23.13
CA GLU A 186 -3.02 1.72 -22.31
C GLU A 186 -3.84 1.30 -21.08
N ARG A 187 -3.70 2.06 -19.98
CA ARG A 187 -4.55 1.86 -18.80
C ARG A 187 -5.99 2.23 -19.16
N ARG A 188 -6.91 1.33 -18.92
CA ARG A 188 -8.34 1.67 -19.00
C ARG A 188 -8.67 2.65 -17.87
N THR A 189 -9.14 3.83 -18.20
CA THR A 189 -9.77 4.75 -17.25
C THR A 189 -11.06 4.08 -16.78
N GLU A 190 -11.19 3.85 -15.48
CA GLU A 190 -12.49 3.45 -14.93
C GLU A 190 -13.46 4.61 -15.16
N ILE A 191 -14.51 4.36 -15.94
CA ILE A 191 -15.64 5.27 -16.16
C ILE A 191 -16.44 5.36 -14.88
#